data_60b2722365cba2b157613898de8e9b54
#
_entry.id   60b2722365cba2b157613898de8e9b54
#
_cell.length_a   1.000
_cell.length_b   1.000
_cell.length_c   1.000
_cell.angle_alpha   90.00
_cell.angle_beta   90.00
_cell.angle_gamma   90.00
#
_symmetry.space_group_name_H-M   'P 1'
#
loop_
_entity.id
_entity.type
_entity.pdbx_description
1 polymer ?
#
loop_
_entity_poly.entity_id
_entity_poly.type
_entity_poly.pdbx_seq_one_letter_code
_entity_poly.pdbx_strand_id
1 'polypeptide(L)'
;MERAISALGILIFIGISYAFSVNRRAVRWRIVAWGLGLEFAFALVILKTPWGLNVFKSLGDIVSQFLAFSDVGAKFVFGENFKDHFFAFQVLPTIIFFSAFISVLYYYGILQRVVNVVAWVMMKTMKTSGSESLSCAGNIFLGPTEAALMVKPYIANMTQSELHAVMTGGFATIAAGVLGAYLSFGIPAEHLIAAFFMTAPTSLVVSKLLYPETEVSETAGKAKAYIETNYVNVIDAATTGAIDGVKLAVNVGVMIIAFLGLLAALNALLGWLGAFVGLQQLSLQWILSFIMAPVAWLMGVPWADCRQVGALLGTKTILNEFIAFLDLKALIESGKISQRAVIITTYALCNFANIGSIGITIGGIAGIAPNRQHDLARMGVRSMIGGLLAGFITACIAGVLI
;
A
#
# COMPACT_ATOMS: atom_id res chain seq x y z
N MET A 1 -23.93 1.88 -14.55
CA MET A 1 -23.05 1.05 -15.40
C MET A 1 -21.71 0.82 -14.74
N GLU A 2 -21.01 1.83 -14.27
CA GLU A 2 -19.66 1.77 -13.67
C GLU A 2 -19.57 0.86 -12.45
N ARG A 3 -20.59 0.86 -11.56
CA ARG A 3 -20.66 -0.07 -10.42
C ARG A 3 -20.71 -1.55 -10.83
N ALA A 4 -21.44 -1.85 -11.90
CA ALA A 4 -21.50 -3.22 -12.44
C ALA A 4 -20.14 -3.63 -13.04
N ILE A 5 -19.43 -2.71 -13.67
CA ILE A 5 -18.08 -2.92 -14.19
C ILE A 5 -17.10 -3.17 -13.03
N SER A 6 -17.19 -2.40 -11.94
CA SER A 6 -16.38 -2.65 -10.74
C SER A 6 -16.63 -4.03 -10.15
N ALA A 7 -17.90 -4.47 -10.08
CA ALA A 7 -18.25 -5.81 -9.63
C ALA A 7 -17.69 -6.91 -10.55
N LEU A 8 -17.73 -6.71 -11.86
CA LEU A 8 -17.08 -7.59 -12.84
C LEU A 8 -15.57 -7.61 -12.65
N GLY A 9 -14.96 -6.44 -12.35
CA GLY A 9 -13.54 -6.31 -12.08
C GLY A 9 -13.08 -7.18 -10.91
N ILE A 10 -13.85 -7.24 -9.82
CA ILE A 10 -13.55 -8.15 -8.68
C ILE A 10 -13.45 -9.59 -9.17
N LEU A 11 -14.42 -10.06 -9.96
CA LEU A 11 -14.43 -11.42 -10.47
C LEU A 11 -13.24 -11.70 -11.41
N ILE A 12 -12.91 -10.75 -12.27
CA ILE A 12 -11.78 -10.85 -13.20
C ILE A 12 -10.45 -10.91 -12.44
N PHE A 13 -10.20 -10.02 -11.45
CA PHE A 13 -8.96 -10.03 -10.71
C PHE A 13 -8.80 -11.26 -9.81
N ILE A 14 -9.89 -11.77 -9.25
CA ILE A 14 -9.92 -13.09 -8.58
C ILE A 14 -9.61 -14.20 -9.57
N GLY A 15 -10.25 -14.17 -10.74
CA GLY A 15 -10.02 -15.13 -11.82
C GLY A 15 -8.56 -15.13 -12.30
N ILE A 16 -7.95 -13.96 -12.47
CA ILE A 16 -6.52 -13.82 -12.79
C ILE A 16 -5.67 -14.44 -11.68
N SER A 17 -5.94 -14.08 -10.42
CA SER A 17 -5.19 -14.63 -9.27
C SER A 17 -5.29 -16.16 -9.22
N TYR A 18 -6.48 -16.72 -9.46
CA TYR A 18 -6.70 -18.16 -9.53
C TYR A 18 -6.02 -18.82 -10.75
N ALA A 19 -6.05 -18.16 -11.91
CA ALA A 19 -5.42 -18.66 -13.13
C ALA A 19 -3.90 -18.78 -13.01
N PHE A 20 -3.28 -17.84 -12.30
CA PHE A 20 -1.82 -17.82 -12.04
C PHE A 20 -1.42 -18.54 -10.74
N SER A 21 -2.34 -19.27 -10.10
CA SER A 21 -2.07 -20.07 -8.90
C SER A 21 -1.04 -21.18 -9.16
N VAL A 22 -0.12 -21.37 -8.21
CA VAL A 22 0.86 -22.47 -8.25
C VAL A 22 0.19 -23.83 -8.08
N ASN A 23 -0.95 -23.89 -7.36
CA ASN A 23 -1.72 -25.11 -7.15
C ASN A 23 -3.22 -24.80 -7.00
N ARG A 24 -3.92 -24.72 -8.12
CA ARG A 24 -5.36 -24.38 -8.16
C ARG A 24 -6.23 -25.31 -7.32
N ARG A 25 -5.86 -26.59 -7.16
CA ARG A 25 -6.65 -27.58 -6.41
C ARG A 25 -6.56 -27.38 -4.90
N ALA A 26 -5.49 -26.75 -4.42
CA ALA A 26 -5.29 -26.47 -3.00
C ALA A 26 -5.95 -25.16 -2.53
N VAL A 27 -6.56 -24.39 -3.44
CA VAL A 27 -7.23 -23.13 -3.09
C VAL A 27 -8.41 -23.39 -2.16
N ARG A 28 -8.36 -22.73 -0.98
CA ARG A 28 -9.43 -22.78 0.02
C ARG A 28 -10.41 -21.62 -0.18
N TRP A 29 -11.49 -21.84 -0.90
CA TRP A 29 -12.51 -20.82 -1.21
C TRP A 29 -13.12 -20.14 0.01
N ARG A 30 -13.05 -20.78 1.18
CA ARG A 30 -13.43 -20.16 2.45
C ARG A 30 -12.62 -18.88 2.72
N ILE A 31 -11.32 -18.88 2.44
CA ILE A 31 -10.45 -17.70 2.63
C ILE A 31 -10.92 -16.56 1.72
N VAL A 32 -11.21 -16.89 0.47
CA VAL A 32 -11.71 -15.92 -0.52
C VAL A 32 -13.04 -15.31 -0.08
N ALA A 33 -14.00 -16.16 0.28
CA ALA A 33 -15.34 -15.71 0.67
C ALA A 33 -15.31 -14.84 1.95
N TRP A 34 -14.57 -15.26 2.99
CA TRP A 34 -14.48 -14.49 4.22
C TRP A 34 -13.63 -13.24 4.07
N GLY A 35 -12.52 -13.28 3.33
CA GLY A 35 -11.67 -12.11 3.14
C GLY A 35 -12.38 -11.00 2.36
N LEU A 36 -13.04 -11.36 1.24
CA LEU A 36 -13.87 -10.41 0.50
C LEU A 36 -15.09 -9.95 1.31
N GLY A 37 -15.72 -10.86 2.08
CA GLY A 37 -16.82 -10.52 2.97
C GLY A 37 -16.43 -9.52 4.05
N LEU A 38 -15.26 -9.69 4.68
CA LEU A 38 -14.72 -8.75 5.66
C LEU A 38 -14.42 -7.40 5.01
N GLU A 39 -13.73 -7.40 3.86
CA GLU A 39 -13.42 -6.16 3.16
C GLU A 39 -14.68 -5.42 2.74
N PHE A 40 -15.65 -6.13 2.17
CA PHE A 40 -16.93 -5.53 1.76
C PHE A 40 -17.73 -5.00 2.96
N ALA A 41 -17.72 -5.70 4.10
CA ALA A 41 -18.34 -5.24 5.33
C ALA A 41 -17.66 -3.95 5.85
N PHE A 42 -16.33 -3.90 5.87
CA PHE A 42 -15.59 -2.68 6.21
C PHE A 42 -15.93 -1.53 5.26
N ALA A 43 -15.91 -1.79 3.96
CA ALA A 43 -16.22 -0.80 2.93
C ALA A 43 -17.65 -0.27 3.07
N LEU A 44 -18.63 -1.13 3.34
CA LEU A 44 -20.02 -0.72 3.61
C LEU A 44 -20.12 0.19 4.83
N VAL A 45 -19.48 -0.19 5.93
CA VAL A 45 -19.49 0.61 7.16
C VAL A 45 -18.86 1.97 6.88
N ILE A 46 -17.70 2.02 6.23
CA ILE A 46 -16.95 3.26 6.02
C ILE A 46 -17.60 4.16 4.97
N LEU A 47 -18.05 3.60 3.84
CA LEU A 47 -18.46 4.39 2.66
C LEU A 47 -19.98 4.61 2.58
N LYS A 48 -20.79 3.83 3.28
CA LYS A 48 -22.26 3.87 3.14
C LYS A 48 -23.01 4.22 4.42
N THR A 49 -22.41 4.03 5.60
CA THR A 49 -23.11 4.43 6.83
C THR A 49 -22.76 5.87 7.19
N PRO A 50 -23.77 6.72 7.60
CA PRO A 50 -23.48 8.08 8.05
C PRO A 50 -22.52 8.11 9.23
N TRP A 51 -22.62 7.13 10.13
CA TRP A 51 -21.72 6.97 11.27
C TRP A 51 -20.29 6.67 10.82
N GLY A 52 -20.10 5.69 9.93
CA GLY A 52 -18.78 5.34 9.39
C GLY A 52 -18.13 6.50 8.67
N LEU A 53 -18.85 7.15 7.75
CA LEU A 53 -18.36 8.34 7.05
C LEU A 53 -17.91 9.45 8.02
N ASN A 54 -18.73 9.75 9.03
CA ASN A 54 -18.43 10.78 10.03
C ASN A 54 -17.20 10.40 10.87
N VAL A 55 -17.09 9.14 11.32
CA VAL A 55 -15.94 8.66 12.09
C VAL A 55 -14.66 8.74 11.27
N PHE A 56 -14.67 8.24 10.03
CA PHE A 56 -13.45 8.25 9.18
C PHE A 56 -13.09 9.67 8.73
N LYS A 57 -14.08 10.54 8.48
CA LYS A 57 -13.81 11.94 8.21
C LYS A 57 -13.23 12.63 9.45
N SER A 58 -13.81 12.44 10.64
CA SER A 58 -13.27 13.00 11.88
C SER A 58 -11.86 12.47 12.18
N LEU A 59 -11.61 11.17 11.95
CA LEU A 59 -10.25 10.62 12.06
C LEU A 59 -9.30 11.28 11.06
N GLY A 60 -9.72 11.48 9.83
CA GLY A 60 -8.96 12.19 8.82
C GLY A 60 -8.65 13.63 9.24
N ASP A 61 -9.62 14.36 9.76
CA ASP A 61 -9.46 15.73 10.27
C ASP A 61 -8.50 15.76 11.46
N ILE A 62 -8.62 14.83 12.42
CA ILE A 62 -7.71 14.71 13.56
C ILE A 62 -6.29 14.43 13.09
N VAL A 63 -6.11 13.47 12.19
CA VAL A 63 -4.78 13.14 11.64
C VAL A 63 -4.20 14.34 10.89
N SER A 64 -4.99 15.03 10.07
CA SER A 64 -4.54 16.20 9.32
C SER A 64 -4.14 17.35 10.25
N GLN A 65 -4.93 17.64 11.30
CA GLN A 65 -4.61 18.63 12.32
C GLN A 65 -3.35 18.23 13.11
N PHE A 66 -3.23 16.94 13.45
CA PHE A 66 -2.06 16.43 14.14
C PHE A 66 -0.79 16.59 13.28
N LEU A 67 -0.87 16.27 11.99
CA LEU A 67 0.26 16.43 11.07
C LEU A 67 0.68 17.88 10.90
N ALA A 68 -0.25 18.82 11.01
CA ALA A 68 0.08 20.25 10.96
C ALA A 68 1.01 20.70 12.10
N PHE A 69 1.12 19.95 13.20
CA PHE A 69 2.14 20.22 14.22
C PHE A 69 3.58 20.08 13.71
N SER A 70 3.81 19.29 12.65
CA SER A 70 5.11 19.21 11.99
C SER A 70 5.57 20.55 11.42
N ASP A 71 4.63 21.43 11.04
CA ASP A 71 4.92 22.76 10.51
C ASP A 71 5.68 23.63 11.53
N VAL A 72 5.43 23.41 12.84
CA VAL A 72 6.14 24.16 13.91
C VAL A 72 7.64 23.83 13.87
N GLY A 73 8.00 22.57 13.77
CA GLY A 73 9.39 22.12 13.65
C GLY A 73 10.01 22.54 12.31
N ALA A 74 9.28 22.38 11.22
CA ALA A 74 9.73 22.77 9.88
C ALA A 74 10.00 24.28 9.80
N LYS A 75 9.10 25.11 10.33
CA LYS A 75 9.26 26.56 10.42
C LYS A 75 10.49 26.96 11.25
N PHE A 76 10.72 26.30 12.38
CA PHE A 76 11.88 26.58 13.23
C PHE A 76 13.21 26.25 12.54
N VAL A 77 13.28 25.12 11.80
CA VAL A 77 14.52 24.65 11.16
C VAL A 77 14.79 25.37 9.84
N PHE A 78 13.75 25.60 9.03
CA PHE A 78 13.86 26.08 7.64
C PHE A 78 13.39 27.54 7.44
N GLY A 79 12.83 28.18 8.47
CA GLY A 79 12.33 29.55 8.41
C GLY A 79 10.89 29.68 7.97
N GLU A 80 10.39 30.93 7.91
CA GLU A 80 8.97 31.23 7.59
C GLU A 80 8.57 30.76 6.19
N ASN A 81 9.50 30.73 5.24
CA ASN A 81 9.25 30.43 3.84
C ASN A 81 9.38 28.92 3.54
N PHE A 82 9.35 28.03 4.57
CA PHE A 82 9.51 26.59 4.37
C PHE A 82 8.48 25.98 3.39
N LYS A 83 7.32 26.62 3.22
CA LYS A 83 6.26 26.17 2.30
C LYS A 83 6.58 26.44 0.82
N ASP A 84 7.53 27.33 0.51
CA ASP A 84 7.93 27.64 -0.87
C ASP A 84 8.59 26.44 -1.56
N HIS A 85 9.19 25.55 -0.77
CA HIS A 85 9.76 24.29 -1.23
C HIS A 85 8.98 23.10 -0.65
N PHE A 86 7.76 22.95 -1.11
CA PHE A 86 6.74 22.02 -0.61
C PHE A 86 7.28 20.63 -0.27
N PHE A 87 8.00 19.97 -1.22
CA PHE A 87 8.48 18.62 -0.99
C PHE A 87 9.55 18.57 0.11
N ALA A 88 10.63 19.36 -0.04
CA ALA A 88 11.79 19.28 0.85
C ALA A 88 11.50 19.76 2.28
N PHE A 89 10.71 20.82 2.43
CA PHE A 89 10.57 21.51 3.71
C PHE A 89 9.19 21.36 4.36
N GLN A 90 8.23 20.76 3.67
CA GLN A 90 6.93 20.41 4.26
C GLN A 90 6.75 18.90 4.33
N VAL A 91 6.87 18.18 3.19
CA VAL A 91 6.60 16.74 3.16
C VAL A 91 7.61 15.93 3.96
N LEU A 92 8.91 16.19 3.79
CA LEU A 92 9.94 15.43 4.51
C LEU A 92 9.88 15.61 6.04
N PRO A 93 9.73 16.82 6.60
CA PRO A 93 9.51 17.00 8.04
C PRO A 93 8.26 16.31 8.56
N THR A 94 7.17 16.29 7.78
CA THR A 94 5.95 15.59 8.17
C THR A 94 6.20 14.08 8.31
N ILE A 95 6.98 13.46 7.42
CA ILE A 95 7.37 12.04 7.52
C ILE A 95 8.16 11.80 8.81
N ILE A 96 9.12 12.68 9.15
CA ILE A 96 9.95 12.56 10.35
C ILE A 96 9.08 12.64 11.62
N PHE A 97 8.23 13.65 11.69
CA PHE A 97 7.33 13.86 12.83
C PHE A 97 6.37 12.67 13.03
N PHE A 98 5.75 12.22 11.93
CA PHE A 98 4.79 11.12 12.00
C PHE A 98 5.46 9.79 12.36
N SER A 99 6.67 9.52 11.87
CA SER A 99 7.44 8.33 12.24
C SER A 99 7.80 8.32 13.73
N ALA A 100 8.18 9.48 14.29
CA ALA A 100 8.39 9.62 15.73
C ALA A 100 7.13 9.29 16.54
N PHE A 101 5.97 9.81 16.10
CA PHE A 101 4.69 9.54 16.75
C PHE A 101 4.28 8.06 16.69
N ILE A 102 4.39 7.42 15.53
CA ILE A 102 4.12 6.00 15.37
C ILE A 102 4.98 5.16 16.30
N SER A 103 6.26 5.51 16.47
CA SER A 103 7.17 4.81 17.39
C SER A 103 6.76 4.98 18.85
N VAL A 104 6.23 6.14 19.24
CA VAL A 104 5.64 6.36 20.57
C VAL A 104 4.39 5.49 20.78
N LEU A 105 3.48 5.42 19.79
CA LEU A 105 2.32 4.53 19.85
C LEU A 105 2.72 3.06 19.94
N TYR A 106 3.80 2.69 19.25
CA TYR A 106 4.38 1.35 19.32
C TYR A 106 4.94 1.06 20.71
N TYR A 107 5.67 2.00 21.33
CA TYR A 107 6.19 1.90 22.69
C TYR A 107 5.08 1.63 23.72
N TYR A 108 3.95 2.34 23.63
CA TYR A 108 2.79 2.12 24.50
C TYR A 108 2.00 0.84 24.20
N GLY A 109 2.35 0.11 23.17
CA GLY A 109 1.65 -1.12 22.78
C GLY A 109 0.26 -0.90 22.18
N ILE A 110 -0.06 0.34 21.77
CA ILE A 110 -1.38 0.69 21.20
C ILE A 110 -1.56 0.01 19.85
N LEU A 111 -0.57 0.15 18.96
CA LEU A 111 -0.62 -0.44 17.62
C LEU A 111 -0.71 -1.96 17.68
N GLN A 112 0.07 -2.59 18.57
CA GLN A 112 0.07 -4.05 18.74
C GLN A 112 -1.29 -4.58 19.17
N ARG A 113 -2.03 -3.83 20.01
CA ARG A 113 -3.39 -4.23 20.43
C ARG A 113 -4.35 -4.21 19.25
N VAL A 114 -4.31 -3.16 18.41
CA VAL A 114 -5.14 -3.06 17.23
C VAL A 114 -4.79 -4.17 16.22
N VAL A 115 -3.50 -4.37 15.94
CA VAL A 115 -3.02 -5.43 15.05
C VAL A 115 -3.46 -6.81 15.53
N ASN A 116 -3.33 -7.10 16.84
CA ASN A 116 -3.77 -8.38 17.40
C ASN A 116 -5.27 -8.61 17.25
N VAL A 117 -6.11 -7.58 17.41
CA VAL A 117 -7.57 -7.69 17.21
C VAL A 117 -7.88 -8.00 15.74
N VAL A 118 -7.29 -7.26 14.80
CA VAL A 118 -7.50 -7.49 13.36
C VAL A 118 -7.02 -8.89 12.96
N ALA A 119 -5.82 -9.28 13.38
CA ALA A 119 -5.27 -10.61 13.11
C ALA A 119 -6.15 -11.73 13.70
N TRP A 120 -6.66 -11.53 14.92
CA TRP A 120 -7.57 -12.49 15.55
C TRP A 120 -8.87 -12.68 14.74
N VAL A 121 -9.47 -11.58 14.26
CA VAL A 121 -10.66 -11.64 13.39
C VAL A 121 -10.34 -12.44 12.12
N MET A 122 -9.21 -12.14 11.46
CA MET A 122 -8.79 -12.83 10.24
C MET A 122 -8.53 -14.32 10.50
N MET A 123 -7.79 -14.67 11.54
CA MET A 123 -7.56 -16.08 11.94
C MET A 123 -8.88 -16.83 12.19
N LYS A 124 -9.82 -16.20 12.91
CA LYS A 124 -11.07 -16.86 13.29
C LYS A 124 -12.02 -17.07 12.11
N THR A 125 -12.10 -16.12 11.20
CA THR A 125 -13.00 -16.13 10.05
C THR A 125 -12.40 -16.89 8.87
N MET A 126 -11.22 -16.48 8.42
CA MET A 126 -10.55 -17.01 7.23
C MET A 126 -9.83 -18.34 7.51
N LYS A 127 -9.52 -18.67 8.78
CA LYS A 127 -8.71 -19.84 9.16
C LYS A 127 -7.29 -19.81 8.58
N THR A 128 -6.74 -18.62 8.49
CA THR A 128 -5.34 -18.37 8.16
C THR A 128 -4.45 -18.64 9.36
N SER A 129 -3.14 -18.79 9.14
CA SER A 129 -2.18 -18.97 10.23
C SER A 129 -1.99 -17.67 11.03
N GLY A 130 -1.41 -17.79 12.21
CA GLY A 130 -1.20 -16.64 13.07
C GLY A 130 -0.14 -15.69 12.55
N SER A 131 0.98 -16.21 12.03
CA SER A 131 2.10 -15.41 11.54
C SER A 131 1.72 -14.57 10.33
N GLU A 132 1.05 -15.15 9.33
CA GLU A 132 0.60 -14.40 8.15
C GLU A 132 -0.50 -13.39 8.47
N SER A 133 -1.44 -13.74 9.37
CA SER A 133 -2.50 -12.83 9.80
C SER A 133 -1.94 -11.63 10.59
N LEU A 134 -0.96 -11.86 11.46
CA LEU A 134 -0.27 -10.80 12.21
C LEU A 134 0.52 -9.88 11.28
N SER A 135 1.27 -10.43 10.33
CA SER A 135 2.04 -9.63 9.39
C SER A 135 1.13 -8.79 8.50
N CYS A 136 0.07 -9.38 7.91
CA CYS A 136 -0.86 -8.63 7.07
C CYS A 136 -1.63 -7.56 7.86
N ALA A 137 -2.04 -7.85 9.11
CA ALA A 137 -2.64 -6.85 9.98
C ALA A 137 -1.64 -5.77 10.42
N GLY A 138 -0.37 -6.13 10.64
CA GLY A 138 0.71 -5.20 10.94
C GLY A 138 0.95 -4.19 9.85
N ASN A 139 0.84 -4.61 8.60
CA ASN A 139 1.02 -3.75 7.43
C ASN A 139 -0.04 -2.62 7.32
N ILE A 140 -1.11 -2.64 8.11
CA ILE A 140 -2.05 -1.49 8.20
C ILE A 140 -1.32 -0.23 8.70
N PHE A 141 -0.33 -0.38 9.57
CA PHE A 141 0.38 0.73 10.21
C PHE A 141 1.87 0.77 9.90
N LEU A 142 2.45 -0.38 9.62
CA LEU A 142 3.88 -0.58 9.47
C LEU A 142 4.24 -0.82 7.99
N GLY A 143 5.46 -0.53 7.64
CA GLY A 143 5.99 -0.90 6.33
C GLY A 143 6.24 -2.41 6.22
N PRO A 144 6.55 -2.91 5.00
CA PRO A 144 6.70 -4.34 4.74
C PRO A 144 7.80 -5.01 5.57
N THR A 145 8.86 -4.30 5.90
CA THR A 145 9.98 -4.79 6.72
C THR A 145 9.65 -4.78 8.21
N GLU A 146 9.00 -3.73 8.69
CA GLU A 146 8.60 -3.57 10.08
C GLU A 146 7.49 -4.57 10.47
N ALA A 147 6.53 -4.79 9.60
CA ALA A 147 5.49 -5.79 9.83
C ALA A 147 6.06 -7.21 9.84
N ALA A 148 7.10 -7.50 9.03
CA ALA A 148 7.82 -8.75 9.08
C ALA A 148 8.56 -8.95 10.42
N LEU A 149 9.09 -7.89 11.04
CA LEU A 149 9.70 -7.96 12.36
C LEU A 149 8.73 -8.44 13.45
N MET A 150 7.43 -8.12 13.35
CA MET A 150 6.42 -8.60 14.30
C MET A 150 6.28 -10.14 14.31
N VAL A 151 6.68 -10.78 13.23
CA VAL A 151 6.64 -12.25 13.06
C VAL A 151 8.02 -12.87 12.92
N LYS A 152 9.08 -12.12 13.25
CA LYS A 152 10.49 -12.54 13.18
C LYS A 152 10.78 -13.95 13.67
N PRO A 153 10.28 -14.40 14.86
CA PRO A 153 10.57 -15.75 15.36
C PRO A 153 10.06 -16.88 14.46
N TYR A 154 9.08 -16.59 13.61
CA TYR A 154 8.41 -17.59 12.79
C TYR A 154 8.95 -17.63 11.35
N ILE A 155 9.59 -16.55 10.84
CA ILE A 155 9.96 -16.40 9.41
C ILE A 155 10.85 -17.54 8.93
N ALA A 156 11.80 -17.97 9.72
CA ALA A 156 12.75 -19.03 9.36
C ALA A 156 12.05 -20.37 9.01
N ASN A 157 10.95 -20.67 9.72
CA ASN A 157 10.20 -21.93 9.61
C ASN A 157 8.83 -21.77 8.91
N MET A 158 8.51 -20.58 8.40
CA MET A 158 7.27 -20.36 7.67
C MET A 158 7.16 -21.27 6.44
N THR A 159 5.93 -21.74 6.17
CA THR A 159 5.63 -22.39 4.90
C THR A 159 5.87 -21.42 3.73
N GLN A 160 6.02 -21.93 2.51
CA GLN A 160 6.15 -21.09 1.32
C GLN A 160 4.93 -20.19 1.13
N SER A 161 3.75 -20.70 1.48
CA SER A 161 2.48 -19.94 1.39
C SER A 161 2.41 -18.81 2.43
N GLU A 162 2.88 -19.04 3.67
CA GLU A 162 2.96 -18.00 4.69
C GLU A 162 3.95 -16.91 4.30
N LEU A 163 5.14 -17.30 3.83
CA LEU A 163 6.15 -16.35 3.40
C LEU A 163 5.67 -15.49 2.21
N HIS A 164 4.97 -16.11 1.25
CA HIS A 164 4.32 -15.38 0.16
C HIS A 164 3.25 -14.41 0.69
N ALA A 165 2.49 -14.79 1.73
CA ALA A 165 1.49 -13.92 2.34
C ALA A 165 2.12 -12.71 3.05
N VAL A 166 3.22 -12.91 3.77
CA VAL A 166 4.00 -11.82 4.40
C VAL A 166 4.48 -10.81 3.34
N MET A 167 5.08 -11.30 2.25
CA MET A 167 5.52 -10.45 1.16
C MET A 167 4.35 -9.73 0.47
N THR A 168 3.29 -10.45 0.11
CA THR A 168 2.12 -9.88 -0.57
C THR A 168 1.43 -8.84 0.30
N GLY A 169 1.31 -9.06 1.60
CA GLY A 169 0.80 -8.09 2.57
C GLY A 169 1.61 -6.80 2.57
N GLY A 170 2.95 -6.92 2.58
CA GLY A 170 3.84 -5.77 2.50
C GLY A 170 3.73 -5.00 1.18
N PHE A 171 3.53 -5.68 0.06
CA PHE A 171 3.28 -5.00 -1.22
C PHE A 171 1.88 -4.39 -1.33
N ALA A 172 0.89 -4.97 -0.68
CA ALA A 172 -0.51 -4.57 -0.81
C ALA A 172 -0.87 -3.30 -0.03
N THR A 173 -0.03 -2.84 0.88
CA THR A 173 -0.25 -1.68 1.76
C THR A 173 0.87 -0.66 1.61
N ILE A 174 0.68 0.52 2.18
CA ILE A 174 1.74 1.53 2.34
C ILE A 174 2.00 1.75 3.84
N ALA A 175 3.22 2.12 4.20
CA ALA A 175 3.54 2.46 5.58
C ALA A 175 2.79 3.71 6.03
N ALA A 176 2.25 3.71 7.25
CA ALA A 176 1.59 4.88 7.80
C ALA A 176 2.52 6.12 7.85
N GLY A 177 3.83 5.91 7.92
CA GLY A 177 4.82 7.00 7.92
C GLY A 177 4.75 7.95 6.72
N VAL A 178 4.27 7.48 5.57
CA VAL A 178 4.10 8.33 4.36
C VAL A 178 2.69 8.91 4.22
N LEU A 179 1.75 8.54 5.10
CA LEU A 179 0.37 9.04 5.07
C LEU A 179 0.32 10.57 5.07
N GLY A 180 1.13 11.19 5.92
CA GLY A 180 1.21 12.65 6.01
C GLY A 180 1.56 13.33 4.70
N ALA A 181 2.43 12.72 3.91
CA ALA A 181 2.78 13.21 2.59
C ALA A 181 1.57 13.21 1.64
N TYR A 182 0.82 12.11 1.59
CA TYR A 182 -0.34 12.00 0.70
C TYR A 182 -1.49 12.93 1.10
N LEU A 183 -1.68 13.13 2.41
CA LEU A 183 -2.63 14.13 2.91
C LEU A 183 -2.24 15.55 2.48
N SER A 184 -0.96 15.89 2.52
CA SER A 184 -0.46 17.19 2.06
C SER A 184 -0.59 17.39 0.54
N PHE A 185 -0.79 16.31 -0.24
CA PHE A 185 -1.13 16.36 -1.66
C PHE A 185 -2.61 16.66 -1.93
N GLY A 186 -3.43 16.77 -0.88
CA GLY A 186 -4.87 16.98 -1.01
C GLY A 186 -5.65 15.69 -1.29
N ILE A 187 -5.04 14.53 -1.05
CA ILE A 187 -5.74 13.25 -1.18
C ILE A 187 -6.67 13.07 0.02
N PRO A 188 -7.96 12.70 -0.18
CA PRO A 188 -8.94 12.59 0.90
C PRO A 188 -8.50 11.59 1.98
N ALA A 189 -8.38 12.06 3.22
CA ALA A 189 -7.86 11.29 4.34
C ALA A 189 -8.70 10.05 4.65
N GLU A 190 -10.03 10.19 4.59
CA GLU A 190 -10.97 9.11 4.84
C GLU A 190 -10.78 7.93 3.91
N HIS A 191 -10.46 8.18 2.64
CA HIS A 191 -10.22 7.13 1.65
C HIS A 191 -8.85 6.48 1.83
N LEU A 192 -7.81 7.24 2.19
CA LEU A 192 -6.48 6.70 2.48
C LEU A 192 -6.52 5.79 3.71
N ILE A 193 -7.13 6.25 4.80
CA ILE A 193 -7.24 5.47 6.05
C ILE A 193 -8.09 4.21 5.79
N ALA A 194 -9.20 4.35 5.06
CA ALA A 194 -10.05 3.22 4.69
C ALA A 194 -9.27 2.16 3.89
N ALA A 195 -8.45 2.59 2.92
CA ALA A 195 -7.65 1.69 2.11
C ALA A 195 -6.72 0.81 2.95
N PHE A 196 -6.08 1.35 3.99
CA PHE A 196 -5.20 0.58 4.87
C PHE A 196 -5.90 -0.60 5.55
N PHE A 197 -7.10 -0.36 6.09
CA PHE A 197 -7.87 -1.40 6.77
C PHE A 197 -8.47 -2.42 5.80
N MET A 198 -8.95 -1.95 4.65
CA MET A 198 -9.61 -2.79 3.65
C MET A 198 -8.63 -3.76 2.98
N THR A 199 -7.41 -3.32 2.71
CA THR A 199 -6.45 -4.12 1.94
C THR A 199 -5.86 -5.29 2.72
N ALA A 200 -5.84 -5.26 4.05
CA ALA A 200 -5.25 -6.32 4.87
C ALA A 200 -5.88 -7.72 4.62
N PRO A 201 -7.22 -7.92 4.71
CA PRO A 201 -7.82 -9.21 4.38
C PRO A 201 -7.67 -9.59 2.91
N THR A 202 -7.73 -8.62 1.99
CA THR A 202 -7.62 -8.88 0.55
C THR A 202 -6.23 -9.31 0.13
N SER A 203 -5.19 -8.80 0.79
CA SER A 203 -3.83 -9.26 0.57
C SER A 203 -3.67 -10.76 0.85
N LEU A 204 -4.31 -11.27 1.91
CA LEU A 204 -4.37 -12.71 2.20
C LEU A 204 -5.20 -13.48 1.16
N VAL A 205 -6.34 -12.94 0.73
CA VAL A 205 -7.16 -13.57 -0.32
C VAL A 205 -6.31 -13.80 -1.57
N VAL A 206 -5.69 -12.75 -2.08
CA VAL A 206 -4.89 -12.82 -3.30
C VAL A 206 -3.66 -13.69 -3.11
N SER A 207 -2.98 -13.56 -1.97
CA SER A 207 -1.82 -14.41 -1.67
C SER A 207 -2.19 -15.89 -1.66
N LYS A 208 -3.31 -16.27 -1.01
CA LYS A 208 -3.76 -17.68 -0.94
C LYS A 208 -4.38 -18.19 -2.23
N LEU A 209 -4.78 -17.31 -3.14
CA LEU A 209 -5.13 -17.69 -4.52
C LEU A 209 -3.86 -17.97 -5.35
N LEU A 210 -2.86 -17.09 -5.28
CA LEU A 210 -1.60 -17.23 -6.04
C LEU A 210 -0.71 -18.34 -5.49
N TYR A 211 -0.64 -18.46 -4.15
CA TYR A 211 0.22 -19.43 -3.45
C TYR A 211 -0.56 -20.11 -2.31
N PRO A 212 -1.45 -21.08 -2.64
CA PRO A 212 -2.27 -21.78 -1.67
C PRO A 212 -1.43 -22.56 -0.65
N GLU A 213 -1.97 -22.74 0.56
CA GLU A 213 -1.32 -23.52 1.61
C GLU A 213 -1.42 -25.00 1.32
N THR A 214 -0.28 -25.66 1.23
CA THR A 214 -0.15 -27.09 1.02
C THR A 214 0.62 -27.81 2.13
N GLU A 215 1.19 -27.03 3.05
CA GLU A 215 1.99 -27.50 4.17
C GLU A 215 1.25 -27.29 5.50
N VAL A 216 1.83 -27.75 6.59
CA VAL A 216 1.29 -27.54 7.95
C VAL A 216 2.03 -26.40 8.61
N SER A 217 1.34 -25.29 8.83
CA SER A 217 1.91 -24.13 9.52
C SER A 217 2.14 -24.41 11.02
N GLU A 218 3.31 -24.06 11.53
CA GLU A 218 3.61 -24.10 12.97
C GLU A 218 2.73 -23.12 13.78
N THR A 219 2.23 -22.08 13.14
CA THR A 219 1.40 -21.02 13.76
C THR A 219 -0.10 -21.19 13.47
N ALA A 220 -0.53 -22.38 13.04
CA ALA A 220 -1.94 -22.65 12.75
C ALA A 220 -2.82 -22.39 14.00
N GLY A 221 -3.66 -21.35 13.92
CA GLY A 221 -4.57 -20.95 15.00
C GLY A 221 -3.93 -20.29 16.22
N LYS A 222 -2.61 -20.08 16.22
CA LYS A 222 -1.86 -19.49 17.33
C LYS A 222 -0.69 -18.68 16.81
N ALA A 223 -0.66 -17.37 17.03
CA ALA A 223 0.57 -16.59 17.04
C ALA A 223 0.39 -15.39 17.98
N LYS A 224 1.49 -14.99 18.58
CA LYS A 224 1.59 -13.71 19.30
C LYS A 224 2.53 -12.81 18.51
N ALA A 225 2.16 -11.56 18.34
CA ALA A 225 3.07 -10.56 17.80
C ALA A 225 4.34 -10.55 18.66
N TYR A 226 5.48 -10.70 18.03
CA TYR A 226 6.76 -10.53 18.68
C TYR A 226 6.98 -9.01 18.87
N ILE A 227 7.01 -8.58 20.11
CA ILE A 227 7.21 -7.19 20.49
C ILE A 227 8.64 -7.09 21.03
N GLU A 228 9.58 -6.87 20.14
CA GLU A 228 10.90 -6.43 20.55
C GLU A 228 10.84 -4.90 20.73
N THR A 229 10.48 -4.45 21.92
CA THR A 229 10.60 -3.04 22.27
C THR A 229 12.01 -2.82 22.83
N ASN A 230 12.93 -2.43 21.97
CA ASN A 230 14.29 -2.05 22.36
C ASN A 230 14.34 -0.60 22.92
N TYR A 231 13.18 0.02 23.11
CA TYR A 231 13.10 1.38 23.64
C TYR A 231 13.19 1.39 25.16
N VAL A 232 14.15 2.16 25.68
CA VAL A 232 14.33 2.31 27.13
C VAL A 232 13.20 3.15 27.75
N ASN A 233 12.73 4.15 27.03
CA ASN A 233 11.64 5.03 27.47
C ASN A 233 10.96 5.70 26.26
N VAL A 234 9.94 6.53 26.51
CA VAL A 234 9.16 7.22 25.47
C VAL A 234 10.00 8.21 24.66
N ILE A 235 11.01 8.83 25.27
CA ILE A 235 11.89 9.79 24.59
C ILE A 235 12.79 9.04 23.63
N ASP A 236 13.33 7.90 24.05
CA ASP A 236 14.12 7.02 23.20
C ASP A 236 13.30 6.50 22.01
N ALA A 237 12.05 6.10 22.24
CA ALA A 237 11.13 5.70 21.18
C ALA A 237 10.88 6.84 20.18
N ALA A 238 10.61 8.05 20.66
CA ALA A 238 10.40 9.22 19.81
C ALA A 238 11.66 9.58 19.00
N THR A 239 12.84 9.56 19.64
CA THR A 239 14.12 9.87 19.00
C THR A 239 14.48 8.85 17.92
N THR A 240 14.35 7.55 18.23
CA THR A 240 14.61 6.47 17.28
C THR A 240 13.63 6.56 16.11
N GLY A 241 12.34 6.79 16.39
CA GLY A 241 11.34 6.97 15.35
C GLY A 241 11.60 8.20 14.46
N ALA A 242 12.09 9.30 15.04
CA ALA A 242 12.51 10.47 14.26
C ALA A 242 13.70 10.16 13.33
N ILE A 243 14.70 9.43 13.83
CA ILE A 243 15.87 9.00 13.04
C ILE A 243 15.44 8.08 11.88
N ASP A 244 14.54 7.13 12.15
CA ASP A 244 14.00 6.26 11.11
C ASP A 244 13.15 7.02 10.11
N GLY A 245 12.39 8.03 10.57
CA GLY A 245 11.69 9.00 9.73
C GLY A 245 12.64 9.79 8.81
N VAL A 246 13.80 10.21 9.30
CA VAL A 246 14.84 10.85 8.47
C VAL A 246 15.33 9.90 7.38
N LYS A 247 15.66 8.65 7.74
CA LYS A 247 16.08 7.64 6.75
C LYS A 247 15.02 7.44 5.67
N LEU A 248 13.74 7.31 6.08
CA LEU A 248 12.62 7.18 5.16
C LEU A 248 12.49 8.41 4.26
N ALA A 249 12.52 9.62 4.82
CA ALA A 249 12.41 10.87 4.09
C ALA A 249 13.54 11.03 3.07
N VAL A 250 14.79 10.78 3.47
CA VAL A 250 15.97 10.82 2.58
C VAL A 250 15.82 9.78 1.47
N ASN A 251 15.45 8.54 1.78
CA ASN A 251 15.25 7.50 0.78
C ASN A 251 14.18 7.88 -0.23
N VAL A 252 13.04 8.44 0.22
CA VAL A 252 11.99 8.94 -0.68
C VAL A 252 12.53 10.03 -1.59
N GLY A 253 13.27 11.01 -1.05
CA GLY A 253 13.87 12.09 -1.82
C GLY A 253 14.87 11.58 -2.87
N VAL A 254 15.79 10.70 -2.47
CA VAL A 254 16.79 10.09 -3.36
C VAL A 254 16.11 9.29 -4.49
N MET A 255 15.10 8.50 -4.15
CA MET A 255 14.35 7.70 -5.14
C MET A 255 13.62 8.60 -6.14
N ILE A 256 12.99 9.69 -5.67
CA ILE A 256 12.32 10.64 -6.56
C ILE A 256 13.33 11.28 -7.52
N ILE A 257 14.45 11.79 -7.03
CA ILE A 257 15.49 12.40 -7.88
C ILE A 257 15.99 11.40 -8.92
N ALA A 258 16.37 10.21 -8.49
CA ALA A 258 16.92 9.19 -9.37
C ALA A 258 15.89 8.73 -10.43
N PHE A 259 14.68 8.37 -9.99
CA PHE A 259 13.69 7.80 -10.91
C PHE A 259 13.05 8.84 -11.83
N LEU A 260 12.82 10.07 -11.37
CA LEU A 260 12.36 11.15 -12.27
C LEU A 260 13.43 11.49 -13.30
N GLY A 261 14.72 11.49 -12.91
CA GLY A 261 15.82 11.69 -13.86
C GLY A 261 15.89 10.57 -14.91
N LEU A 262 15.81 9.31 -14.48
CA LEU A 262 15.79 8.17 -15.40
C LEU A 262 14.53 8.17 -16.29
N LEU A 263 13.39 8.52 -15.75
CA LEU A 263 12.15 8.67 -16.50
C LEU A 263 12.26 9.77 -17.57
N ALA A 264 12.83 10.92 -17.21
CA ALA A 264 13.06 12.00 -18.15
C ALA A 264 14.00 11.58 -19.29
N ALA A 265 15.10 10.88 -18.97
CA ALA A 265 16.02 10.34 -19.96
C ALA A 265 15.33 9.31 -20.89
N LEU A 266 14.54 8.39 -20.30
CA LEU A 266 13.78 7.42 -21.08
C LEU A 266 12.74 8.11 -21.98
N ASN A 267 12.02 9.10 -21.47
CA ASN A 267 11.03 9.85 -22.24
C ASN A 267 11.68 10.68 -23.37
N ALA A 268 12.88 11.21 -23.14
CA ALA A 268 13.64 11.88 -24.20
C ALA A 268 14.01 10.90 -25.33
N LEU A 269 14.46 9.68 -24.98
CA LEU A 269 14.74 8.63 -25.96
C LEU A 269 13.46 8.19 -26.70
N LEU A 270 12.37 7.96 -25.98
CA LEU A 270 11.08 7.58 -26.59
C LEU A 270 10.54 8.69 -27.49
N GLY A 271 10.64 9.96 -27.08
CA GLY A 271 10.23 11.10 -27.89
C GLY A 271 11.06 11.23 -29.18
N TRP A 272 12.39 10.99 -29.07
CA TRP A 272 13.27 10.95 -30.24
C TRP A 272 12.86 9.81 -31.20
N LEU A 273 12.65 8.60 -30.71
CA LEU A 273 12.16 7.47 -31.51
C LEU A 273 10.76 7.77 -32.10
N GLY A 274 9.87 8.37 -31.30
CA GLY A 274 8.54 8.74 -31.72
C GLY A 274 8.51 9.72 -32.89
N ALA A 275 9.47 10.63 -32.92
CA ALA A 275 9.61 11.59 -34.03
C ALA A 275 9.81 10.91 -35.38
N PHE A 276 10.53 9.77 -35.45
CA PHE A 276 10.74 9.01 -36.70
C PHE A 276 9.46 8.34 -37.22
N VAL A 277 8.51 8.03 -36.34
CA VAL A 277 7.26 7.35 -36.70
C VAL A 277 6.04 8.28 -36.61
N GLY A 278 6.25 9.60 -36.46
CA GLY A 278 5.18 10.59 -36.38
C GLY A 278 4.40 10.62 -35.06
N LEU A 279 4.89 9.93 -34.02
CA LEU A 279 4.28 9.85 -32.69
C LEU A 279 4.98 10.80 -31.70
N GLN A 280 4.76 12.11 -31.84
CA GLN A 280 5.42 13.13 -31.00
C GLN A 280 5.10 13.02 -29.50
N GLN A 281 4.04 12.31 -29.12
CA GLN A 281 3.60 12.13 -27.73
C GLN A 281 4.16 10.86 -27.08
N LEU A 282 5.07 10.12 -27.75
CA LEU A 282 5.57 8.85 -27.24
C LEU A 282 6.37 9.07 -25.98
N SER A 283 5.88 8.52 -24.87
CA SER A 283 6.49 8.55 -23.54
C SER A 283 6.10 7.28 -22.80
N LEU A 284 6.83 6.96 -21.72
CA LEU A 284 6.49 5.80 -20.89
C LEU A 284 5.05 5.91 -20.37
N GLN A 285 4.67 7.06 -19.84
CA GLN A 285 3.32 7.30 -19.34
C GLN A 285 2.25 7.14 -20.43
N TRP A 286 2.55 7.60 -21.65
CA TRP A 286 1.65 7.42 -22.79
C TRP A 286 1.44 5.94 -23.12
N ILE A 287 2.52 5.14 -23.19
CA ILE A 287 2.44 3.70 -23.44
C ILE A 287 1.63 3.03 -22.32
N LEU A 288 1.98 3.30 -21.06
CA LEU A 288 1.33 2.70 -19.90
C LEU A 288 -0.14 3.13 -19.76
N SER A 289 -0.48 4.33 -20.24
CA SER A 289 -1.87 4.80 -20.24
C SER A 289 -2.80 3.89 -21.05
N PHE A 290 -2.32 3.32 -22.16
CA PHE A 290 -3.11 2.37 -22.95
C PHE A 290 -3.13 0.97 -22.35
N ILE A 291 -1.98 0.50 -21.83
CA ILE A 291 -1.87 -0.84 -21.25
C ILE A 291 -2.74 -0.96 -19.98
N MET A 292 -2.75 0.09 -19.15
CA MET A 292 -3.45 0.09 -17.86
C MET A 292 -4.87 0.69 -17.93
N ALA A 293 -5.28 1.33 -19.04
CA ALA A 293 -6.64 1.85 -19.18
C ALA A 293 -7.72 0.77 -19.02
N PRO A 294 -7.58 -0.46 -19.58
CA PRO A 294 -8.53 -1.54 -19.33
C PRO A 294 -8.61 -1.93 -17.85
N VAL A 295 -7.50 -1.88 -17.12
CA VAL A 295 -7.45 -2.15 -15.67
C VAL A 295 -8.21 -1.07 -14.91
N ALA A 296 -7.98 0.21 -15.26
CA ALA A 296 -8.71 1.33 -14.69
C ALA A 296 -10.22 1.22 -14.95
N TRP A 297 -10.61 0.86 -16.17
CA TRP A 297 -12.00 0.64 -16.53
C TRP A 297 -12.65 -0.49 -15.71
N LEU A 298 -11.97 -1.63 -15.56
CA LEU A 298 -12.44 -2.74 -14.72
C LEU A 298 -12.63 -2.36 -13.26
N MET A 299 -11.88 -1.40 -12.75
CA MET A 299 -12.10 -0.85 -11.40
C MET A 299 -13.34 0.06 -11.33
N GLY A 300 -13.96 0.40 -12.46
CA GLY A 300 -15.15 1.26 -12.55
C GLY A 300 -14.83 2.74 -12.65
N VAL A 301 -13.64 3.07 -13.11
CA VAL A 301 -13.27 4.44 -13.52
C VAL A 301 -14.07 4.81 -14.77
N PRO A 302 -14.65 6.03 -14.87
CA PRO A 302 -15.29 6.49 -16.09
C PRO A 302 -14.35 6.41 -17.30
N TRP A 303 -14.84 5.97 -18.44
CA TRP A 303 -13.99 5.72 -19.61
C TRP A 303 -13.17 6.94 -20.02
N ALA A 304 -13.73 8.15 -19.87
CA ALA A 304 -13.04 9.40 -20.16
C ALA A 304 -11.74 9.57 -19.33
N ASP A 305 -11.70 9.05 -18.10
CA ASP A 305 -10.59 9.18 -17.18
C ASP A 305 -9.62 7.96 -17.23
N CYS A 306 -10.02 6.86 -17.90
CA CYS A 306 -9.28 5.59 -17.86
C CYS A 306 -7.83 5.73 -18.35
N ARG A 307 -7.55 6.57 -19.33
CA ARG A 307 -6.18 6.78 -19.81
C ARG A 307 -5.31 7.54 -18.81
N GLN A 308 -5.89 8.53 -18.12
CA GLN A 308 -5.17 9.30 -17.10
C GLN A 308 -4.89 8.40 -15.90
N VAL A 309 -5.89 7.68 -15.41
CA VAL A 309 -5.72 6.70 -14.32
C VAL A 309 -4.78 5.58 -14.74
N GLY A 310 -4.86 5.09 -15.98
CA GLY A 310 -3.93 4.11 -16.53
C GLY A 310 -2.48 4.58 -16.50
N ALA A 311 -2.22 5.84 -16.83
CA ALA A 311 -0.88 6.43 -16.71
C ALA A 311 -0.39 6.42 -15.25
N LEU A 312 -1.25 6.80 -14.29
CA LEU A 312 -0.93 6.78 -12.86
C LEU A 312 -0.60 5.36 -12.36
N LEU A 313 -1.42 4.37 -12.74
CA LEU A 313 -1.18 2.96 -12.38
C LEU A 313 0.14 2.44 -12.96
N GLY A 314 0.44 2.82 -14.19
CA GLY A 314 1.69 2.47 -14.84
C GLY A 314 2.90 3.12 -14.16
N THR A 315 2.83 4.43 -13.90
CA THR A 315 3.86 5.18 -13.17
C THR A 315 4.11 4.54 -11.81
N LYS A 316 3.05 4.24 -11.05
CA LYS A 316 3.16 3.55 -9.76
C LYS A 316 3.88 2.21 -9.87
N THR A 317 3.52 1.38 -10.85
CA THR A 317 4.03 0.02 -10.98
C THR A 317 5.51 0.00 -11.35
N ILE A 318 5.95 0.91 -12.21
CA ILE A 318 7.34 0.95 -12.69
C ILE A 318 8.23 1.78 -11.75
N LEU A 319 7.74 2.93 -11.30
CA LEU A 319 8.48 3.84 -10.42
C LEU A 319 8.08 3.61 -8.96
N ASN A 320 7.08 4.36 -8.48
CA ASN A 320 6.48 4.17 -7.17
C ASN A 320 5.14 4.92 -7.06
N GLU A 321 4.40 4.63 -6.00
CA GLU A 321 3.11 5.26 -5.70
C GLU A 321 3.25 6.74 -5.34
N PHE A 322 4.38 7.15 -4.79
CA PHE A 322 4.60 8.53 -4.38
C PHE A 322 4.52 9.50 -5.58
N ILE A 323 5.24 9.16 -6.68
CA ILE A 323 5.19 9.93 -7.93
C ILE A 323 3.79 9.89 -8.52
N ALA A 324 3.12 8.73 -8.48
CA ALA A 324 1.75 8.61 -8.98
C ALA A 324 0.76 9.47 -8.19
N PHE A 325 0.92 9.63 -6.88
CA PHE A 325 0.11 10.54 -6.06
C PHE A 325 0.42 12.02 -6.34
N LEU A 326 1.67 12.38 -6.64
CA LEU A 326 2.01 13.73 -7.11
C LEU A 326 1.33 14.05 -8.45
N ASP A 327 1.36 13.11 -9.40
CA ASP A 327 0.67 13.25 -10.67
C ASP A 327 -0.86 13.33 -10.48
N LEU A 328 -1.43 12.55 -9.55
CA LEU A 328 -2.85 12.61 -9.19
C LEU A 328 -3.21 13.99 -8.61
N LYS A 329 -2.38 14.56 -7.73
CA LYS A 329 -2.54 15.93 -7.23
C LYS A 329 -2.67 16.92 -8.37
N ALA A 330 -1.75 16.88 -9.36
CA ALA A 330 -1.77 17.78 -10.50
C ALA A 330 -3.06 17.64 -11.34
N LEU A 331 -3.59 16.41 -11.48
CA LEU A 331 -4.87 16.16 -12.17
C LEU A 331 -6.05 16.70 -11.38
N ILE A 332 -6.05 16.59 -10.04
CA ILE A 332 -7.09 17.15 -9.16
C ILE A 332 -7.10 18.68 -9.27
N GLU A 333 -5.94 19.32 -9.11
CA GLU A 333 -5.78 20.77 -9.15
C GLU A 333 -6.17 21.37 -10.52
N SER A 334 -5.90 20.65 -11.60
CA SER A 334 -6.29 21.07 -12.95
C SER A 334 -7.75 20.76 -13.30
N GLY A 335 -8.51 20.10 -12.43
CA GLY A 335 -9.91 19.72 -12.68
C GLY A 335 -10.10 18.75 -13.85
N LYS A 336 -9.06 18.02 -14.25
CA LYS A 336 -9.07 17.12 -15.41
C LYS A 336 -9.51 15.69 -15.11
N ILE A 337 -9.84 15.37 -13.86
CA ILE A 337 -10.23 14.04 -13.42
C ILE A 337 -11.51 14.12 -12.61
N SER A 338 -12.44 13.18 -12.80
CA SER A 338 -13.69 13.14 -12.05
C SER A 338 -13.47 12.70 -10.60
N GLN A 339 -14.33 13.15 -9.69
CA GLN A 339 -14.24 12.78 -8.28
C GLN A 339 -14.30 11.25 -8.05
N ARG A 340 -15.14 10.55 -8.82
CA ARG A 340 -15.20 9.09 -8.79
C ARG A 340 -13.86 8.46 -9.16
N ALA A 341 -13.22 8.96 -10.20
CA ALA A 341 -11.90 8.47 -10.62
C ALA A 341 -10.84 8.78 -9.55
N VAL A 342 -10.86 9.96 -8.92
CA VAL A 342 -9.96 10.30 -7.80
C VAL A 342 -10.08 9.29 -6.67
N ILE A 343 -11.31 8.99 -6.22
CA ILE A 343 -11.54 8.05 -5.12
C ILE A 343 -11.04 6.66 -5.48
N ILE A 344 -11.45 6.09 -6.63
CA ILE A 344 -11.04 4.75 -7.06
C ILE A 344 -9.51 4.67 -7.20
N THR A 345 -8.90 5.70 -7.79
CA THR A 345 -7.45 5.78 -7.98
C THR A 345 -6.72 5.84 -6.64
N THR A 346 -7.26 6.54 -5.64
CA THR A 346 -6.67 6.59 -4.29
C THR A 346 -6.52 5.18 -3.72
N TYR A 347 -7.55 4.34 -3.79
CA TYR A 347 -7.46 2.94 -3.35
C TYR A 347 -6.47 2.12 -4.18
N ALA A 348 -6.46 2.29 -5.49
CA ALA A 348 -5.57 1.56 -6.39
C ALA A 348 -4.09 1.92 -6.22
N LEU A 349 -3.80 3.18 -5.89
CA LEU A 349 -2.43 3.66 -5.65
C LEU A 349 -1.91 3.33 -4.26
N CYS A 350 -2.80 3.08 -3.28
CA CYS A 350 -2.48 2.93 -1.87
C CYS A 350 -1.80 1.59 -1.55
N ASN A 351 -0.69 1.29 -2.25
CA ASN A 351 0.12 0.09 -2.01
C ASN A 351 1.55 0.24 -2.58
N PHE A 352 2.53 -0.45 -1.97
CA PHE A 352 3.95 -0.44 -2.34
C PHE A 352 4.33 -1.38 -3.50
N ALA A 353 3.36 -1.92 -4.24
CA ALA A 353 3.63 -2.85 -5.32
C ALA A 353 4.24 -2.16 -6.55
N ASN A 354 5.54 -2.02 -6.55
CA ASN A 354 6.37 -1.52 -7.65
C ASN A 354 7.66 -2.35 -7.79
N ILE A 355 8.34 -2.21 -8.90
CA ILE A 355 9.55 -3.00 -9.22
C ILE A 355 10.66 -2.77 -8.19
N GLY A 356 10.89 -1.52 -7.78
CA GLY A 356 11.92 -1.18 -6.79
C GLY A 356 11.68 -1.79 -5.42
N SER A 357 10.42 -1.91 -5.01
CA SER A 357 10.03 -2.47 -3.72
C SER A 357 10.31 -3.98 -3.60
N ILE A 358 10.50 -4.70 -4.72
CA ILE A 358 10.91 -6.12 -4.69
C ILE A 358 12.23 -6.26 -3.96
N GLY A 359 13.23 -5.46 -4.35
CA GLY A 359 14.55 -5.49 -3.70
C GLY A 359 14.50 -5.09 -2.23
N ILE A 360 13.70 -4.07 -1.89
CA ILE A 360 13.52 -3.61 -0.51
C ILE A 360 12.90 -4.72 0.36
N THR A 361 11.84 -5.36 -0.12
CA THR A 361 11.14 -6.42 0.61
C THR A 361 12.03 -7.66 0.80
N ILE A 362 12.72 -8.09 -0.28
CA ILE A 362 13.65 -9.22 -0.20
C ILE A 362 14.78 -8.90 0.78
N GLY A 363 15.44 -7.75 0.64
CA GLY A 363 16.55 -7.35 1.50
C GLY A 363 16.16 -7.21 2.97
N GLY A 364 14.99 -6.60 3.23
CA GLY A 364 14.47 -6.42 4.58
C GLY A 364 14.15 -7.74 5.29
N ILE A 365 13.42 -8.64 4.62
CA ILE A 365 13.06 -9.94 5.22
C ILE A 365 14.28 -10.87 5.28
N ALA A 366 15.17 -10.88 4.28
CA ALA A 366 16.40 -11.66 4.30
C ALA A 366 17.36 -11.20 5.41
N GLY A 367 17.35 -9.92 5.78
CA GLY A 367 18.08 -9.41 6.96
C GLY A 367 17.60 -10.03 8.27
N ILE A 368 16.31 -10.43 8.33
CA ILE A 368 15.72 -11.09 9.51
C ILE A 368 15.97 -12.61 9.45
N ALA A 369 15.84 -13.24 8.30
CA ALA A 369 15.97 -14.68 8.07
C ALA A 369 16.82 -14.95 6.80
N PRO A 370 18.15 -14.93 6.91
CA PRO A 370 19.05 -15.09 5.74
C PRO A 370 18.87 -16.41 5.01
N ASN A 371 18.49 -17.47 5.73
CA ASN A 371 18.21 -18.80 5.17
C ASN A 371 17.03 -18.82 4.18
N ARG A 372 16.19 -17.80 4.17
CA ARG A 372 15.00 -17.70 3.30
C ARG A 372 15.23 -16.80 2.07
N GLN A 373 16.43 -16.24 1.88
CA GLN A 373 16.72 -15.28 0.79
C GLN A 373 16.37 -15.84 -0.60
N HIS A 374 16.66 -17.11 -0.87
CA HIS A 374 16.34 -17.75 -2.14
C HIS A 374 14.83 -17.87 -2.38
N ASP A 375 14.07 -18.22 -1.35
CA ASP A 375 12.62 -18.32 -1.40
C ASP A 375 12.00 -16.95 -1.69
N LEU A 376 12.47 -15.91 -0.98
CA LEU A 376 12.02 -14.53 -1.15
C LEU A 376 12.27 -14.03 -2.58
N ALA A 377 13.49 -14.29 -3.12
CA ALA A 377 13.83 -13.89 -4.48
C ALA A 377 12.95 -14.60 -5.53
N ARG A 378 12.67 -15.89 -5.34
CA ARG A 378 11.81 -16.68 -6.23
C ARG A 378 10.37 -16.20 -6.26
N MET A 379 9.86 -15.71 -5.11
CA MET A 379 8.48 -15.28 -4.96
C MET A 379 8.27 -13.77 -5.20
N GLY A 380 9.33 -12.96 -5.22
CA GLY A 380 9.26 -11.50 -5.19
C GLY A 380 8.32 -10.89 -6.23
N VAL A 381 8.49 -11.25 -7.51
CA VAL A 381 7.64 -10.73 -8.59
C VAL A 381 6.18 -11.16 -8.42
N ARG A 382 5.94 -12.43 -8.04
CA ARG A 382 4.60 -12.95 -7.82
C ARG A 382 3.89 -12.27 -6.66
N SER A 383 4.62 -12.02 -5.58
CA SER A 383 4.09 -11.31 -4.41
C SER A 383 3.79 -9.84 -4.72
N MET A 384 4.64 -9.18 -5.54
CA MET A 384 4.36 -7.82 -6.02
C MET A 384 3.10 -7.77 -6.87
N ILE A 385 2.93 -8.70 -7.82
CA ILE A 385 1.69 -8.80 -8.61
C ILE A 385 0.51 -9.07 -7.69
N GLY A 386 0.69 -9.90 -6.66
CA GLY A 386 -0.32 -10.15 -5.62
C GLY A 386 -0.75 -8.86 -4.90
N GLY A 387 0.21 -8.01 -4.54
CA GLY A 387 -0.07 -6.71 -3.94
C GLY A 387 -0.83 -5.76 -4.87
N LEU A 388 -0.46 -5.72 -6.17
CA LEU A 388 -1.20 -4.97 -7.19
C LEU A 388 -2.65 -5.42 -7.29
N LEU A 389 -2.87 -6.74 -7.45
CA LEU A 389 -4.20 -7.32 -7.59
C LEU A 389 -5.06 -7.08 -6.34
N ALA A 390 -4.48 -7.16 -5.14
CA ALA A 390 -5.17 -6.82 -3.90
C ALA A 390 -5.64 -5.36 -3.89
N GLY A 391 -4.77 -4.42 -4.25
CA GLY A 391 -5.14 -3.01 -4.38
C GLY A 391 -6.22 -2.75 -5.44
N PHE A 392 -6.19 -3.48 -6.57
CA PHE A 392 -7.21 -3.35 -7.61
C PHE A 392 -8.57 -3.92 -7.17
N ILE A 393 -8.59 -5.02 -6.42
CA ILE A 393 -9.82 -5.57 -5.83
C ILE A 393 -10.40 -4.58 -4.82
N THR A 394 -9.56 -4.02 -3.95
CA THR A 394 -9.97 -2.97 -2.99
C THR A 394 -10.57 -1.75 -3.70
N ALA A 395 -9.93 -1.28 -4.77
CA ALA A 395 -10.44 -0.19 -5.60
C ALA A 395 -11.78 -0.55 -6.29
N CYS A 396 -11.94 -1.79 -6.74
CA CYS A 396 -13.21 -2.28 -7.28
C CYS A 396 -14.33 -2.28 -6.23
N ILE A 397 -14.06 -2.74 -5.00
CA ILE A 397 -15.05 -2.74 -3.92
C ILE A 397 -15.47 -1.30 -3.58
N ALA A 398 -14.52 -0.37 -3.48
CA ALA A 398 -14.84 1.04 -3.37
C ALA A 398 -15.70 1.52 -4.54
N GLY A 399 -15.33 1.17 -5.79
CA GLY A 399 -16.05 1.51 -7.00
C GLY A 399 -17.49 0.96 -7.08
N VAL A 400 -17.77 -0.20 -6.50
CA VAL A 400 -19.13 -0.74 -6.36
C VAL A 400 -19.98 0.11 -5.43
N LEU A 401 -19.37 0.62 -4.36
CA LEU A 401 -20.09 1.31 -3.29
C LEU A 401 -20.29 2.81 -3.54
N ILE A 402 -19.37 3.46 -4.24
CA ILE A 402 -19.51 4.89 -4.59
C ILE A 402 -20.22 5.05 -5.97
#